data_8b1ecb3ffdf180a58be1af8acd67075a
#
_entry.id   8b1ecb3ffdf180a58be1af8acd67075a
#
_cell.length_a   1.000
_cell.length_b   1.000
_cell.length_c   1.000
_cell.angle_alpha   90.00
_cell.angle_beta   90.00
_cell.angle_gamma   90.00
#
_symmetry.space_group_name_H-M   'P 1'
#
loop_
_entity.id
_entity.type
_entity.pdbx_description
1 polymer ?
#
loop_
_entity_poly.entity_id
_entity_poly.type
_entity_poly.pdbx_seq_one_letter_code
_entity_poly.pdbx_strand_id
1 'polypeptide(L)'
;QPHFIFSHYHDDTHQDHRNLAMSTITATRYTQNVLFYEGPTTQNFSPTVFVDIDQVVEEKIKSIEAHASQVKKTNIEGLSIVDVIRAGAHFRGIQGRVKNAEGFVPLRLFINIGL
;
A
#
# COMPACT_ATOMS: atom_id res chain seq x y z
N GLN A 1 10.83 -20.05 3.19
CA GLN A 1 10.46 -18.77 2.58
C GLN A 1 9.15 -18.30 3.15
N PRO A 2 9.11 -17.14 3.81
CA PRO A 2 7.84 -16.62 4.27
C PRO A 2 6.99 -16.17 3.08
N HIS A 3 5.72 -16.47 3.15
CA HIS A 3 4.74 -15.98 2.20
C HIS A 3 4.04 -14.77 2.78
N PHE A 4 3.90 -13.74 1.97
CA PHE A 4 3.19 -12.53 2.34
C PHE A 4 1.95 -12.40 1.48
N ILE A 5 0.83 -12.13 2.11
CA ILE A 5 -0.43 -11.80 1.44
C ILE A 5 -0.67 -10.31 1.64
N PHE A 6 -0.93 -9.62 0.55
CA PHE A 6 -1.24 -8.19 0.56
C PHE A 6 -2.66 -7.97 0.08
N SER A 7 -3.38 -7.07 0.73
CA SER A 7 -4.74 -6.74 0.35
C SER A 7 -5.06 -5.29 0.71
N HIS A 8 -6.14 -4.77 0.15
CA HIS A 8 -6.69 -3.49 0.56
C HIS A 8 -7.10 -3.52 2.03
N TYR A 9 -6.96 -2.38 2.69
CA TYR A 9 -7.45 -2.21 4.06
C TYR A 9 -8.98 -2.18 4.08
N HIS A 10 -9.56 -2.62 5.20
CA HIS A 10 -11.02 -2.78 5.31
C HIS A 10 -11.78 -1.46 5.39
N ASP A 11 -11.17 -0.38 5.89
CA ASP A 11 -11.81 0.91 6.00
C ASP A 11 -11.53 1.73 4.73
N ASP A 12 -12.49 1.73 3.84
CA ASP A 12 -12.33 2.29 2.50
C ASP A 12 -13.69 2.71 1.96
N THR A 13 -13.74 3.81 1.23
CA THR A 13 -14.99 4.26 0.61
C THR A 13 -15.37 3.42 -0.61
N HIS A 14 -14.42 2.69 -1.17
CA HIS A 14 -14.66 1.82 -2.33
C HIS A 14 -15.17 0.47 -1.86
N GLN A 15 -16.38 0.11 -2.28
CA GLN A 15 -17.04 -1.14 -1.86
C GLN A 15 -16.22 -2.38 -2.20
N ASP A 16 -15.62 -2.42 -3.39
CA ASP A 16 -14.83 -3.56 -3.83
C ASP A 16 -13.61 -3.78 -2.94
N HIS A 17 -12.97 -2.69 -2.49
CA HIS A 17 -11.84 -2.77 -1.55
C HIS A 17 -12.27 -3.33 -0.21
N ARG A 18 -13.43 -2.89 0.31
CA ARG A 18 -13.97 -3.42 1.58
C ARG A 18 -14.28 -4.91 1.46
N ASN A 19 -14.93 -5.31 0.37
CA ASN A 19 -15.29 -6.71 0.14
C ASN A 19 -14.05 -7.59 0.00
N LEU A 20 -13.03 -7.12 -0.73
CA LEU A 20 -11.77 -7.85 -0.88
C LEU A 20 -11.06 -7.99 0.47
N ALA A 21 -11.01 -6.94 1.27
CA ALA A 21 -10.40 -6.99 2.59
C ALA A 21 -11.08 -8.03 3.49
N MET A 22 -12.40 -8.04 3.53
CA MET A 22 -13.16 -8.98 4.36
C MET A 22 -12.96 -10.43 3.89
N SER A 23 -12.96 -10.65 2.58
CA SER A 23 -12.70 -11.98 2.00
C SER A 23 -11.28 -12.45 2.32
N THR A 24 -10.31 -11.55 2.26
CA THR A 24 -8.92 -11.84 2.57
C THR A 24 -8.75 -12.22 4.04
N ILE A 25 -9.38 -11.49 4.95
CA ILE A 25 -9.33 -11.80 6.39
C ILE A 25 -9.82 -13.23 6.64
N THR A 26 -10.93 -13.61 6.01
CA THR A 26 -11.49 -14.96 6.16
C THR A 26 -10.58 -16.01 5.55
N ALA A 27 -10.11 -15.78 4.33
CA ALA A 27 -9.32 -16.77 3.58
C ALA A 27 -7.94 -17.00 4.19
N THR A 28 -7.39 -15.99 4.87
CA THR A 28 -6.01 -16.02 5.39
C THR A 28 -5.94 -16.27 6.89
N ARG A 29 -7.00 -16.77 7.50
CA ARG A 29 -7.04 -16.95 8.96
C ARG A 29 -5.92 -17.85 9.51
N TYR A 30 -5.31 -18.67 8.66
CA TYR A 30 -4.18 -19.54 9.03
C TYR A 30 -2.86 -19.10 8.37
N THR A 31 -2.83 -17.94 7.73
CA THR A 31 -1.63 -17.44 7.06
C THR A 31 -0.84 -16.55 8.02
N GLN A 32 0.49 -16.74 8.07
CA GLN A 32 1.33 -16.07 9.04
C GLN A 32 1.55 -14.58 8.76
N ASN A 33 1.62 -14.19 7.48
CA ASN A 33 1.93 -12.82 7.12
C ASN A 33 0.88 -12.25 6.19
N VAL A 34 0.07 -11.36 6.72
CA VAL A 34 -0.99 -10.66 5.98
C VAL A 34 -0.90 -9.18 6.28
N LEU A 35 -0.66 -8.38 5.25
CA LEU A 35 -0.45 -6.95 5.36
C LEU A 35 -1.47 -6.21 4.49
N PHE A 36 -2.06 -5.17 5.04
CA PHE A 36 -2.99 -4.32 4.33
C PHE A 36 -2.30 -3.04 3.89
N TYR A 37 -2.53 -2.65 2.65
CA TYR A 37 -2.03 -1.41 2.07
C TYR A 37 -3.15 -0.40 1.90
N GLU A 38 -2.77 0.86 1.69
CA GLU A 38 -3.71 1.94 1.45
C GLU A 38 -3.77 2.31 -0.03
N GLY A 39 -4.93 2.80 -0.44
CA GLY A 39 -5.13 3.47 -1.70
C GLY A 39 -5.71 4.87 -1.45
N PRO A 40 -6.00 5.62 -2.53
CA PRO A 40 -6.51 6.99 -2.38
C PRO A 40 -7.84 7.10 -1.64
N THR A 41 -8.62 6.02 -1.59
CA THR A 41 -9.94 6.00 -0.95
C THR A 41 -9.94 5.37 0.44
N THR A 42 -8.78 4.91 0.91
CA THR A 42 -8.65 4.30 2.24
C THR A 42 -8.77 5.38 3.32
N GLN A 43 -9.44 5.03 4.41
CA GLN A 43 -9.65 5.91 5.55
C GLN A 43 -9.09 5.31 6.83
N ASN A 44 -8.76 6.19 7.80
CA ASN A 44 -8.35 5.78 9.15
C ASN A 44 -7.20 4.75 9.14
N PHE A 45 -6.24 4.96 8.25
CA PHE A 45 -5.14 4.05 8.05
C PHE A 45 -3.93 4.48 8.88
N SER A 46 -3.53 3.66 9.84
CA SER A 46 -2.39 3.92 10.72
C SER A 46 -1.35 2.81 10.56
N PRO A 47 -0.48 2.90 9.57
CA PRO A 47 0.50 1.85 9.31
C PRO A 47 1.56 1.77 10.39
N THR A 48 2.01 0.55 10.65
CA THR A 48 3.08 0.26 11.60
C THR A 48 4.23 -0.52 10.98
N VAL A 49 4.04 -1.03 9.76
CA VAL A 49 5.06 -1.73 8.99
C VAL A 49 5.40 -0.88 7.78
N PHE A 50 6.68 -0.64 7.55
CA PHE A 50 7.14 0.21 6.46
C PHE A 50 8.15 -0.54 5.61
N VAL A 51 8.01 -0.40 4.29
CA VAL A 51 8.93 -0.98 3.32
C VAL A 51 9.60 0.17 2.57
N ASP A 52 10.93 0.16 2.55
CA ASP A 52 11.70 1.13 1.78
C ASP A 52 11.53 0.84 0.30
N ILE A 53 10.95 1.80 -0.43
CA ILE A 53 10.70 1.67 -1.86
C ILE A 53 11.53 2.65 -2.69
N ASP A 54 12.58 3.21 -2.12
CA ASP A 54 13.36 4.26 -2.79
C ASP A 54 13.88 3.81 -4.16
N GLN A 55 14.30 2.54 -4.26
CA GLN A 55 14.83 2.01 -5.51
C GLN A 55 13.76 1.69 -6.55
N VAL A 56 12.50 1.55 -6.15
CA VAL A 56 11.43 1.11 -7.07
C VAL A 56 10.41 2.20 -7.37
N VAL A 57 10.35 3.26 -6.57
CA VAL A 57 9.34 4.31 -6.76
C VAL A 57 9.48 5.03 -8.11
N GLU A 58 10.70 5.28 -8.55
CA GLU A 58 10.95 5.95 -9.83
C GLU A 58 10.56 5.05 -11.00
N GLU A 59 10.81 3.76 -10.92
CA GLU A 59 10.38 2.82 -11.95
C GLU A 59 8.85 2.72 -12.03
N LYS A 60 8.19 2.74 -10.89
CA LYS A 60 6.73 2.77 -10.82
C LYS A 60 6.18 4.02 -11.52
N ILE A 61 6.77 5.17 -11.26
CA ILE A 61 6.37 6.43 -11.88
C ILE A 61 6.59 6.39 -13.38
N LYS A 62 7.75 5.90 -13.83
CA LYS A 62 8.05 5.76 -15.27
C LYS A 62 7.05 4.84 -15.95
N SER A 63 6.68 3.75 -15.31
CA SER A 63 5.69 2.83 -15.85
C SER A 63 4.33 3.51 -16.02
N ILE A 64 3.90 4.29 -15.05
CA ILE A 64 2.65 5.04 -15.12
C ILE A 64 2.70 6.10 -16.23
N GLU A 65 3.79 6.83 -16.35
CA GLU A 65 3.96 7.85 -17.38
C GLU A 65 3.98 7.24 -18.79
N ALA A 66 4.57 6.05 -18.94
CA ALA A 66 4.59 5.32 -20.22
C ALA A 66 3.19 4.90 -20.68
N HIS A 67 2.25 4.77 -19.74
CA HIS A 67 0.85 4.42 -20.02
C HIS A 67 -0.09 5.59 -19.71
N ALA A 68 0.33 6.81 -20.07
CA ALA A 68 -0.38 8.05 -19.72
C ALA A 68 -1.85 8.07 -20.14
N SER A 69 -2.18 7.43 -21.27
CA SER A 69 -3.57 7.34 -21.76
C SER A 69 -4.46 6.47 -20.88
N GLN A 70 -3.88 5.64 -20.02
CA GLN A 70 -4.58 4.72 -19.11
C GLN A 70 -4.48 5.16 -17.65
N VAL A 71 -3.78 6.25 -17.38
CA VAL A 71 -3.60 6.75 -16.03
C VAL A 71 -4.93 7.30 -15.53
N LYS A 72 -5.36 6.82 -14.37
CA LYS A 72 -6.55 7.32 -13.71
C LYS A 72 -6.34 8.77 -13.30
N LYS A 73 -7.31 9.62 -13.61
CA LYS A 73 -7.31 11.00 -13.15
C LYS A 73 -7.62 11.02 -11.66
N THR A 74 -6.98 11.95 -10.95
CA THR A 74 -7.24 12.12 -9.50
C THR A 74 -8.59 12.75 -9.22
N ASN A 75 -9.22 13.39 -10.23
CA ASN A 75 -10.40 14.23 -10.10
C ASN A 75 -10.14 15.46 -9.23
N ILE A 76 -8.88 15.83 -9.07
CA ILE A 76 -8.44 17.03 -8.37
C ILE A 76 -7.66 17.88 -9.37
N GLU A 77 -8.13 19.10 -9.61
CA GLU A 77 -7.47 20.01 -10.52
C GLU A 77 -6.05 20.32 -10.04
N GLY A 78 -5.09 20.25 -10.95
CA GLY A 78 -3.70 20.56 -10.65
C GLY A 78 -2.92 19.45 -9.94
N LEU A 79 -3.53 18.29 -9.70
CA LEU A 79 -2.89 17.16 -9.02
C LEU A 79 -2.89 15.94 -9.91
N SER A 80 -1.70 15.47 -10.29
CA SER A 80 -1.54 14.25 -11.08
C SER A 80 -1.45 13.00 -10.20
N ILE A 81 -1.64 11.83 -10.80
CA ILE A 81 -1.44 10.56 -10.08
C ILE A 81 0.02 10.40 -9.64
N VAL A 82 0.97 10.93 -10.40
CA VAL A 82 2.39 10.94 -10.01
C VAL A 82 2.59 11.75 -8.74
N ASP A 83 1.94 12.90 -8.62
CA ASP A 83 1.99 13.71 -7.40
C ASP A 83 1.47 12.94 -6.19
N VAL A 84 0.39 12.19 -6.36
CA VAL A 84 -0.19 11.36 -5.29
C VAL A 84 0.80 10.29 -4.85
N ILE A 85 1.44 9.61 -5.80
CA ILE A 85 2.42 8.56 -5.51
C ILE A 85 3.62 9.14 -4.76
N ARG A 86 4.18 10.27 -5.24
CA ARG A 86 5.32 10.89 -4.58
C ARG A 86 4.99 11.40 -3.18
N ALA A 87 3.85 12.07 -3.02
CA ALA A 87 3.42 12.58 -1.73
C ALA A 87 3.23 11.45 -0.72
N GLY A 88 2.57 10.37 -1.12
CA GLY A 88 2.36 9.22 -0.26
C GLY A 88 3.65 8.55 0.14
N ALA A 89 4.56 8.34 -0.83
CA ALA A 89 5.86 7.72 -0.58
C ALA A 89 6.70 8.54 0.40
N HIS A 90 6.72 9.85 0.27
CA HIS A 90 7.44 10.74 1.20
C HIS A 90 6.79 10.79 2.57
N PHE A 91 5.47 10.89 2.62
CA PHE A 91 4.76 10.92 3.89
C PHE A 91 5.00 9.66 4.72
N ARG A 92 4.87 8.50 4.10
CA ARG A 92 5.14 7.22 4.77
C ARG A 92 6.64 7.03 5.03
N GLY A 93 7.49 7.57 4.16
CA GLY A 93 8.92 7.59 4.36
C GLY A 93 9.33 8.31 5.63
N ILE A 94 8.74 9.49 5.88
CA ILE A 94 8.99 10.25 7.11
C ILE A 94 8.66 9.41 8.34
N GLN A 95 7.55 8.71 8.33
CA GLN A 95 7.12 7.86 9.44
C GLN A 95 8.04 6.63 9.61
N GLY A 96 8.48 6.05 8.50
CA GLY A 96 9.34 4.87 8.49
C GLY A 96 10.84 5.17 8.58
N ARG A 97 11.20 6.46 8.60
CA ARG A 97 12.60 6.93 8.71
C ARG A 97 13.44 6.63 7.47
N VAL A 98 12.83 6.68 6.30
CA VAL A 98 13.49 6.60 4.99
C VAL A 98 12.92 7.67 4.06
N LYS A 99 13.53 7.86 2.90
CA LYS A 99 13.09 8.88 1.95
C LYS A 99 11.73 8.53 1.31
N ASN A 100 11.58 7.29 0.91
CA ASN A 100 10.35 6.80 0.27
C ASN A 100 9.97 5.46 0.88
N ALA A 101 8.74 5.35 1.35
CA ALA A 101 8.25 4.11 1.93
C ALA A 101 6.81 3.83 1.52
N GLU A 102 6.44 2.57 1.60
CA GLU A 102 5.06 2.14 1.59
C GLU A 102 4.72 1.65 3.00
N GLY A 103 3.57 2.08 3.52
CA GLY A 103 3.12 1.71 4.86
C GLY A 103 2.06 0.63 4.80
N PHE A 104 2.08 -0.25 5.80
CA PHE A 104 1.15 -1.37 5.91
C PHE A 104 0.61 -1.48 7.31
N VAL A 105 -0.65 -1.92 7.39
CA VAL A 105 -1.27 -2.35 8.65
C VAL A 105 -1.25 -3.87 8.65
N PRO A 106 -0.57 -4.52 9.59
CA PRO A 106 -0.55 -5.98 9.63
C PRO A 106 -1.84 -6.52 10.25
N LEU A 107 -2.46 -7.48 9.57
CA LEU A 107 -3.39 -8.36 10.25
C LEU A 107 -2.60 -9.32 11.13
N ARG A 108 -1.50 -9.81 10.57
CA ARG A 108 -0.57 -10.69 11.25
C ARG A 108 0.81 -10.59 10.60
N LEU A 109 1.83 -10.51 11.43
CA LEU A 109 3.21 -10.53 10.98
C LEU A 109 3.97 -11.50 11.88
N PHE A 110 4.47 -12.57 11.29
CA PHE A 110 5.19 -13.60 12.00
C PHE A 110 6.69 -13.50 11.67
N ILE A 111 7.48 -13.31 12.71
CA ILE A 111 8.93 -13.23 12.58
C ILE A 111 9.53 -14.46 13.25
N ASN A 112 10.29 -15.22 12.48
CA ASN A 112 11.03 -16.36 12.98
C ASN A 112 12.49 -15.95 13.17
N ILE A 113 12.96 -15.99 14.41
CA ILE A 113 14.34 -15.67 14.76
C ILE A 113 15.16 -16.96 14.96
N GLY A 114 14.60 -18.09 14.55
CA GLY A 114 15.28 -19.37 14.62
C GLY A 114 16.57 -19.38 13.81
N LEU A 115 17.60 -20.02 14.34
CA LEU A 115 18.92 -20.11 13.73
C LEU A 115 19.09 -21.37 12.90
#